data_fa495f332ef9c4e2b15c8653a93a8840
#
_entry.id   fa495f332ef9c4e2b15c8653a93a8840
#
_cell.length_a   1.000
_cell.length_b   1.000
_cell.length_c   1.000
_cell.angle_alpha   90.00
_cell.angle_beta   90.00
_cell.angle_gamma   90.00
#
_symmetry.space_group_name_H-M   'P 1'
#
loop_
_entity.id
_entity.type
_entity.pdbx_description
1 polymer ?
#
loop_
_entity_poly.entity_id
_entity_poly.type
_entity_poly.pdbx_seq_one_letter_code
_entity_poly.pdbx_strand_id
1 'polypeptide(L)'
;MYFFHLDYRLLLNVFDPLIVFNNNGSLVHNKVTCWAAANPKMKAEDFKKGGKLTTRAAGFGVIRFNKPSREITFQCWPRNVDITDPESKQYLGWPKTIRQEDNYSRKAAAWLPELKITGQADPVVSVINEKSGEVVYTLRIKGTSYRPKVFSKGAYTIRVGEGKRVKTLKGIRSLEEGKSATLNIAL
;
A
#
# COMPACT_ATOMS: atom_id res chain seq x y z
N MET A 1 -3.70 20.53 -5.40
CA MET A 1 -2.24 20.50 -5.28
C MET A 1 -1.92 20.64 -3.80
N TYR A 2 -1.70 19.51 -3.10
CA TYR A 2 -1.46 19.53 -1.66
C TYR A 2 0.05 19.60 -1.41
N PHE A 3 0.48 20.64 -0.73
CA PHE A 3 1.86 20.79 -0.27
C PHE A 3 2.01 20.08 1.07
N PHE A 4 2.80 19.01 1.12
CA PHE A 4 3.24 18.44 2.38
C PHE A 4 4.42 19.25 2.91
N HIS A 5 4.17 20.03 3.95
CA HIS A 5 5.23 20.65 4.74
C HIS A 5 5.70 19.60 5.77
N LEU A 6 6.81 18.95 5.51
CA LEU A 6 7.45 18.07 6.47
C LEU A 6 8.33 18.89 7.40
N ASP A 7 7.89 19.03 8.64
CA ASP A 7 8.69 19.63 9.71
C ASP A 7 9.82 18.63 10.10
N TYR A 8 11.06 19.10 10.10
CA TYR A 8 12.29 18.33 10.32
C TYR A 8 12.34 17.62 11.68
N ARG A 9 11.51 18.00 12.63
CA ARG A 9 11.45 17.40 13.97
C ARG A 9 10.71 16.08 14.04
N LEU A 10 9.94 15.72 13.01
CA LEU A 10 9.16 14.47 12.98
C LEU A 10 9.95 13.25 12.49
N LEU A 11 11.18 13.44 12.06
CA LEU A 11 11.98 12.41 11.37
C LEU A 11 12.72 11.43 12.30
N LEU A 12 12.73 11.65 13.61
CA LEU A 12 13.54 10.86 14.54
C LEU A 12 12.79 9.73 15.27
N ASN A 13 11.48 9.59 15.11
CA ASN A 13 10.68 8.60 15.85
C ASN A 13 9.69 7.78 15.00
N VAL A 14 10.05 7.40 13.79
CA VAL A 14 9.12 6.82 12.80
C VAL A 14 9.05 5.28 12.86
N PHE A 15 9.23 4.66 13.98
CA PHE A 15 9.03 3.20 14.11
C PHE A 15 7.78 2.80 14.92
N ASP A 16 7.05 3.74 15.46
CA ASP A 16 5.78 3.41 16.11
C ASP A 16 4.63 3.42 15.10
N PRO A 17 3.81 2.36 15.07
CA PRO A 17 2.62 2.35 14.24
C PRO A 17 1.68 3.47 14.71
N LEU A 18 1.42 4.44 13.87
CA LEU A 18 0.44 5.47 14.15
C LEU A 18 -0.92 4.80 14.30
N ILE A 19 -1.44 4.77 15.50
CA ILE A 19 -2.78 4.26 15.79
C ILE A 19 -3.76 5.39 15.54
N VAL A 20 -4.55 5.27 14.49
CA VAL A 20 -5.63 6.22 14.20
C VAL A 20 -6.97 5.54 14.50
N PHE A 21 -7.80 6.20 15.29
CA PHE A 21 -9.17 5.78 15.51
C PHE A 21 -10.05 6.33 14.38
N ASN A 22 -10.86 5.48 13.76
CA ASN A 22 -11.92 5.95 12.87
C ASN A 22 -13.08 6.54 13.70
N ASN A 23 -14.01 7.21 13.04
CA ASN A 23 -15.18 7.82 13.69
C ASN A 23 -16.08 6.84 14.49
N ASN A 24 -15.87 5.53 14.33
CA ASN A 24 -16.59 4.47 15.02
C ASN A 24 -15.78 3.87 16.18
N GLY A 25 -14.63 4.44 16.54
CA GLY A 25 -13.77 3.94 17.60
C GLY A 25 -12.96 2.68 17.25
N SER A 26 -13.00 2.23 16.00
CA SER A 26 -12.17 1.09 15.55
C SER A 26 -10.72 1.51 15.38
N LEU A 27 -9.81 0.66 15.84
CA LEU A 27 -8.37 0.85 15.64
C LEU A 27 -8.01 0.65 14.16
N VAL A 28 -7.61 1.72 13.50
CA VAL A 28 -7.03 1.65 12.17
C VAL A 28 -5.51 1.69 12.31
N HIS A 29 -4.86 0.58 11.98
CA HIS A 29 -3.41 0.51 11.97
C HIS A 29 -2.87 1.04 10.65
N ASN A 30 -2.41 2.28 10.63
CA ASN A 30 -1.69 2.84 9.51
C ASN A 30 -0.19 2.69 9.76
N LYS A 31 0.52 2.11 8.80
CA LYS A 31 1.98 2.12 8.79
C LYS A 31 2.45 3.25 7.92
N VAL A 32 3.16 4.19 8.51
CA VAL A 32 3.89 5.22 7.78
C VAL A 32 5.33 4.75 7.61
N THR A 33 5.81 4.74 6.37
CA THR A 33 7.21 4.44 6.06
C THR A 33 7.83 5.66 5.40
N CYS A 34 8.87 6.20 6.01
CA CYS A 34 9.71 7.20 5.38
C CYS A 34 10.89 6.49 4.71
N TRP A 35 10.93 6.47 3.38
CA TRP A 35 12.03 5.83 2.64
C TRP A 35 13.23 6.74 2.45
N ALA A 36 12.97 8.04 2.29
CA ALA A 36 14.01 9.03 2.12
C ALA A 36 13.49 10.42 2.47
N ALA A 37 14.33 11.20 3.11
CA ALA A 37 14.12 12.63 3.32
C ALA A 37 15.41 13.34 2.90
N ALA A 38 15.27 14.39 2.11
CA ALA A 38 16.37 15.23 1.70
C ALA A 38 16.02 16.69 1.97
N ASN A 39 16.96 17.38 2.61
CA ASN A 39 16.93 18.83 2.72
C ASN A 39 18.19 19.35 2.00
N PRO A 40 18.10 19.69 0.71
CA PRO A 40 19.25 20.14 -0.04
C PRO A 40 19.83 21.38 0.62
N LYS A 41 21.15 21.36 0.84
CA LYS A 41 21.89 22.52 1.35
C LYS A 41 21.75 23.64 0.33
N MET A 42 21.20 24.77 0.75
CA MET A 42 21.19 25.97 -0.07
C MET A 42 22.63 26.52 -0.17
N LYS A 43 23.03 26.90 -1.37
CA LYS A 43 24.29 27.61 -1.56
C LYS A 43 24.13 29.03 -1.00
N ALA A 44 25.22 29.57 -0.42
CA ALA A 44 25.22 30.93 0.12
C ALA A 44 24.78 31.99 -0.90
N GLU A 45 25.03 31.73 -2.18
CA GLU A 45 24.63 32.58 -3.32
C GLU A 45 23.11 32.65 -3.49
N ASP A 46 22.39 31.57 -3.18
CA ASP A 46 20.93 31.50 -3.29
C ASP A 46 20.25 32.37 -2.21
N PHE A 47 20.90 32.53 -1.05
CA PHE A 47 20.45 33.46 0.00
C PHE A 47 20.62 34.94 -0.40
N LYS A 48 21.71 35.27 -1.07
CA LYS A 48 21.98 36.66 -1.52
C LYS A 48 21.04 37.12 -2.60
N LYS A 49 20.53 36.22 -3.44
CA LYS A 49 19.55 36.53 -4.50
C LYS A 49 18.10 36.60 -4.00
N GLY A 50 17.88 36.78 -2.71
CA GLY A 50 16.54 36.76 -2.13
C GLY A 50 15.88 35.39 -2.18
N GLY A 51 16.69 34.35 -2.23
CA GLY A 51 16.29 32.96 -2.16
C GLY A 51 15.53 32.67 -0.87
N LYS A 52 14.26 32.92 -0.93
CA LYS A 52 13.31 32.73 0.16
C LYS A 52 13.07 31.25 0.39
N LEU A 53 12.30 30.93 1.39
CA LEU A 53 11.76 29.59 1.73
C LEU A 53 11.32 28.76 0.52
N THR A 54 10.96 29.40 -0.58
CA THR A 54 10.55 28.79 -1.86
C THR A 54 11.66 28.01 -2.59
N THR A 55 12.92 28.23 -2.24
CA THR A 55 14.07 27.54 -2.87
C THR A 55 14.56 26.34 -2.03
N ARG A 56 14.03 26.19 -0.81
CA ARG A 56 14.42 25.06 0.06
C ARG A 56 13.62 23.82 -0.32
N ALA A 57 14.31 22.77 -0.70
CA ALA A 57 13.74 21.45 -0.95
C ALA A 57 12.42 21.46 -1.75
N ALA A 58 12.19 22.53 -2.52
CA ALA A 58 11.02 22.63 -3.35
C ALA A 58 11.12 21.60 -4.46
N GLY A 59 10.07 20.81 -4.59
CA GLY A 59 10.00 19.77 -5.59
C GLY A 59 8.56 19.40 -5.89
N PHE A 60 8.40 18.38 -6.68
CA PHE A 60 7.10 17.80 -6.99
C PHE A 60 7.20 16.27 -7.00
N GLY A 61 6.09 15.63 -6.67
CA GLY A 61 5.94 14.20 -6.73
C GLY A 61 5.22 13.79 -8.00
N VAL A 62 5.65 12.66 -8.58
CA VAL A 62 4.93 11.98 -9.64
C VAL A 62 4.59 10.58 -9.16
N ILE A 63 3.34 10.18 -9.29
CA ILE A 63 2.88 8.83 -8.97
C ILE A 63 2.48 8.17 -10.28
N ARG A 64 3.12 7.04 -10.59
CA ARG A 64 2.82 6.24 -11.76
C ARG A 64 2.14 4.94 -11.35
N PHE A 65 0.98 4.69 -11.93
CA PHE A 65 0.23 3.45 -11.74
C PHE A 65 0.46 2.54 -12.95
N ASN A 66 1.07 1.39 -12.72
CA ASN A 66 1.20 0.36 -13.73
C ASN A 66 0.14 -0.72 -13.48
N LYS A 67 -0.93 -0.66 -14.25
CA LYS A 67 -2.07 -1.57 -14.10
C LYS A 67 -1.73 -3.04 -14.40
N PRO A 68 -0.98 -3.35 -15.48
CA PRO A 68 -0.58 -4.72 -15.78
C PRO A 68 0.31 -5.37 -14.71
N SER A 69 1.31 -4.63 -14.19
CA SER A 69 2.20 -5.15 -13.14
C SER A 69 1.64 -4.96 -11.72
N ARG A 70 0.56 -4.15 -11.57
CA ARG A 70 -0.04 -3.77 -10.28
C ARG A 70 0.94 -3.09 -9.35
N GLU A 71 1.76 -2.26 -9.94
CA GLU A 71 2.78 -1.49 -9.25
C GLU A 71 2.42 -0.01 -9.21
N ILE A 72 2.82 0.63 -8.13
CA ILE A 72 2.75 2.08 -7.96
C ILE A 72 4.17 2.57 -7.72
N THR A 73 4.66 3.44 -8.60
CA THR A 73 5.97 4.05 -8.47
C THR A 73 5.82 5.49 -8.03
N PHE A 74 6.43 5.82 -6.92
CA PHE A 74 6.52 7.17 -6.37
C PHE A 74 7.86 7.77 -6.78
N GLN A 75 7.82 8.95 -7.35
CA GLN A 75 8.97 9.72 -7.79
C GLN A 75 8.98 11.06 -7.08
N CYS A 76 10.16 11.56 -6.73
CA CYS A 76 10.34 12.85 -6.09
C CYS A 76 11.40 13.65 -6.85
N TRP A 77 10.97 14.74 -7.46
CA TRP A 77 11.77 15.54 -8.37
C TRP A 77 12.06 16.93 -7.82
N PRO A 78 13.27 17.48 -8.04
CA PRO A 78 13.57 18.88 -7.77
C PRO A 78 12.68 19.82 -8.61
N ARG A 79 12.43 21.02 -8.09
CA ARG A 79 11.44 21.98 -8.63
C ARG A 79 11.63 22.33 -10.12
N ASN A 80 12.87 22.53 -10.55
CA ASN A 80 13.20 23.05 -11.88
C ASN A 80 13.82 21.98 -12.78
N VAL A 81 13.37 20.74 -12.64
CA VAL A 81 13.87 19.60 -13.42
C VAL A 81 12.87 19.21 -14.48
N ASP A 82 13.33 19.03 -15.70
CA ASP A 82 12.57 18.43 -16.76
C ASP A 82 12.60 16.90 -16.60
N ILE A 83 11.45 16.30 -16.31
CA ILE A 83 11.32 14.85 -16.12
C ILE A 83 11.36 14.05 -17.44
N THR A 84 11.30 14.73 -18.57
CA THR A 84 11.42 14.10 -19.88
C THR A 84 12.87 13.96 -20.35
N ASP A 85 13.78 14.70 -19.72
CA ASP A 85 15.21 14.59 -19.95
C ASP A 85 15.75 13.34 -19.22
N PRO A 86 16.33 12.37 -19.95
CA PRO A 86 16.86 11.13 -19.37
C PRO A 86 18.03 11.36 -18.39
N GLU A 87 18.73 12.48 -18.48
CA GLU A 87 19.83 12.83 -17.56
C GLU A 87 19.33 13.44 -16.25
N SER A 88 18.04 13.77 -16.17
CA SER A 88 17.43 14.33 -14.98
C SER A 88 17.43 13.35 -13.80
N LYS A 89 17.78 13.85 -12.62
CA LYS A 89 17.90 13.03 -11.41
C LYS A 89 16.86 13.42 -10.37
N GLN A 90 16.26 12.41 -9.80
CA GLN A 90 15.39 12.56 -8.64
C GLN A 90 16.17 12.88 -7.37
N TYR A 91 15.47 13.29 -6.33
CA TYR A 91 16.07 13.37 -5.00
C TYR A 91 16.59 11.99 -4.57
N LEU A 92 17.68 12.01 -3.77
CA LEU A 92 18.32 10.79 -3.27
C LEU A 92 17.29 9.88 -2.57
N GLY A 93 17.34 8.60 -2.87
CA GLY A 93 16.44 7.60 -2.31
C GLY A 93 15.17 7.35 -3.12
N TRP A 94 14.94 8.08 -4.19
CA TRP A 94 13.82 7.89 -5.12
C TRP A 94 14.30 7.40 -6.49
N PRO A 95 13.45 6.73 -7.28
CA PRO A 95 12.06 6.37 -7.04
C PRO A 95 11.87 5.21 -6.06
N LYS A 96 10.63 5.02 -5.58
CA LYS A 96 10.20 3.84 -4.84
C LYS A 96 9.00 3.20 -5.52
N THR A 97 9.07 1.90 -5.72
CA THR A 97 7.98 1.10 -6.29
C THR A 97 7.45 0.16 -5.23
N ILE A 98 6.15 0.12 -5.10
CA ILE A 98 5.41 -0.83 -4.27
C ILE A 98 4.45 -1.63 -5.13
N ARG A 99 4.18 -2.86 -4.74
CA ARG A 99 3.14 -3.70 -5.33
C ARG A 99 1.87 -3.61 -4.52
N GLN A 100 0.74 -3.90 -5.14
CA GLN A 100 -0.54 -3.96 -4.44
C GLN A 100 -0.47 -4.85 -3.19
N GLU A 101 0.29 -5.94 -3.26
CA GLU A 101 0.43 -6.90 -2.17
C GLU A 101 1.36 -6.45 -1.04
N ASP A 102 2.27 -5.52 -1.30
CA ASP A 102 3.20 -4.98 -0.31
C ASP A 102 2.52 -4.07 0.73
N ASN A 103 1.29 -3.63 0.42
CA ASN A 103 0.50 -2.77 1.31
C ASN A 103 0.09 -3.47 2.62
N TYR A 104 0.33 -4.78 2.73
CA TYR A 104 0.07 -5.57 3.92
C TYR A 104 1.35 -5.80 4.73
N SER A 105 1.90 -4.73 5.29
CA SER A 105 3.11 -4.80 6.09
C SER A 105 2.94 -5.55 7.42
N ARG A 106 1.72 -5.93 7.79
CA ARG A 106 1.46 -6.74 8.98
C ARG A 106 1.92 -8.17 8.77
N LYS A 107 2.62 -8.71 9.76
CA LYS A 107 2.97 -10.12 9.77
C LYS A 107 1.68 -10.96 9.80
N ALA A 108 1.58 -11.96 8.92
CA ALA A 108 0.46 -12.87 8.94
C ALA A 108 0.41 -13.62 10.28
N ALA A 109 -0.76 -13.67 10.91
CA ALA A 109 -1.01 -14.50 12.09
C ALA A 109 -1.49 -15.91 11.71
N ALA A 110 -2.11 -16.01 10.52
CA ALA A 110 -2.59 -17.28 9.96
C ALA A 110 -2.88 -17.11 8.45
N TRP A 111 -3.26 -18.20 7.81
CA TRP A 111 -3.60 -18.25 6.39
C TRP A 111 -4.98 -18.86 6.22
N LEU A 112 -5.70 -18.46 5.18
CA LEU A 112 -6.90 -19.18 4.75
C LEU A 112 -6.53 -20.25 3.72
N PRO A 113 -7.43 -21.18 3.41
CA PRO A 113 -7.23 -22.13 2.32
C PRO A 113 -6.87 -21.43 1.01
N GLU A 114 -6.07 -22.07 0.18
CA GLU A 114 -5.78 -21.60 -1.16
C GLU A 114 -7.07 -21.59 -1.99
N LEU A 115 -7.36 -20.48 -2.62
CA LEU A 115 -8.49 -20.33 -3.53
C LEU A 115 -8.04 -20.68 -4.94
N LYS A 116 -8.72 -21.62 -5.58
CA LYS A 116 -8.59 -21.92 -7.01
C LYS A 116 -9.88 -21.50 -7.69
N ILE A 117 -9.81 -20.48 -8.53
CA ILE A 117 -10.98 -19.82 -9.11
C ILE A 117 -11.04 -20.14 -10.58
N THR A 118 -12.21 -20.54 -11.05
CA THR A 118 -12.51 -20.78 -12.47
C THR A 118 -13.62 -19.85 -12.94
N GLY A 119 -13.68 -19.58 -14.24
CA GLY A 119 -14.71 -18.72 -14.86
C GLY A 119 -14.34 -17.25 -14.95
N GLN A 120 -13.34 -16.79 -14.22
CA GLN A 120 -12.85 -15.40 -14.31
C GLN A 120 -11.35 -15.34 -14.05
N ALA A 121 -10.62 -14.64 -14.90
CA ALA A 121 -9.23 -14.29 -14.66
C ALA A 121 -9.15 -13.02 -13.79
N ASP A 122 -8.11 -12.94 -12.96
CA ASP A 122 -7.85 -11.79 -12.10
C ASP A 122 -9.08 -11.31 -11.27
N PRO A 123 -9.81 -12.21 -10.58
CA PRO A 123 -11.01 -11.83 -9.85
C PRO A 123 -10.68 -10.95 -8.64
N VAL A 124 -11.67 -10.18 -8.19
CA VAL A 124 -11.60 -9.46 -6.93
C VAL A 124 -11.88 -10.45 -5.78
N VAL A 125 -11.06 -10.41 -4.75
CA VAL A 125 -11.21 -11.19 -3.52
C VAL A 125 -11.33 -10.24 -2.33
N SER A 126 -12.41 -10.36 -1.57
CA SER A 126 -12.59 -9.66 -0.29
C SER A 126 -12.54 -10.67 0.85
N VAL A 127 -11.79 -10.36 1.89
CA VAL A 127 -11.67 -11.15 3.11
C VAL A 127 -12.31 -10.37 4.24
N ILE A 128 -13.28 -10.97 4.92
CA ILE A 128 -14.07 -10.33 5.97
C ILE A 128 -13.93 -11.17 7.24
N ASN A 129 -13.58 -10.54 8.35
CA ASN A 129 -13.52 -11.21 9.65
C ASN A 129 -14.95 -11.37 10.20
N GLU A 130 -15.40 -12.59 10.43
CA GLU A 130 -16.79 -12.85 10.89
C GLU A 130 -17.06 -12.38 12.31
N LYS A 131 -16.03 -12.35 13.17
CA LYS A 131 -16.18 -11.90 14.57
C LYS A 131 -16.40 -10.40 14.65
N SER A 132 -15.66 -9.60 13.86
CA SER A 132 -15.75 -8.13 13.90
C SER A 132 -16.67 -7.56 12.81
N GLY A 133 -16.99 -8.34 11.76
CA GLY A 133 -17.68 -7.85 10.56
C GLY A 133 -16.78 -6.96 9.67
N GLU A 134 -15.52 -6.78 10.04
CA GLU A 134 -14.59 -5.90 9.35
C GLU A 134 -14.08 -6.52 8.04
N VAL A 135 -14.08 -5.73 6.98
CA VAL A 135 -13.37 -6.08 5.74
C VAL A 135 -11.88 -5.93 6.00
N VAL A 136 -11.19 -7.06 6.14
CA VAL A 136 -9.74 -7.08 6.39
C VAL A 136 -9.00 -6.49 5.21
N TYR A 137 -9.38 -6.86 4.01
CA TYR A 137 -8.95 -6.26 2.74
C TYR A 137 -9.81 -6.73 1.57
N THR A 138 -9.73 -5.96 0.50
CA THR A 138 -10.25 -6.31 -0.83
C THR A 138 -9.15 -6.07 -1.84
N LEU A 139 -8.84 -7.06 -2.66
CA LEU A 139 -7.82 -6.95 -3.69
C LEU A 139 -8.22 -7.70 -4.97
N ARG A 140 -7.70 -7.25 -6.10
CA ARG A 140 -7.75 -7.99 -7.34
C ARG A 140 -6.52 -8.89 -7.41
N ILE A 141 -6.72 -10.18 -7.39
CA ILE A 141 -5.60 -11.14 -7.51
C ILE A 141 -5.07 -11.16 -8.95
N LYS A 142 -3.85 -11.68 -9.12
CA LYS A 142 -3.28 -11.96 -10.43
C LYS A 142 -3.41 -13.46 -10.72
N GLY A 143 -4.01 -13.80 -11.85
CA GLY A 143 -4.27 -15.20 -12.21
C GLY A 143 -5.53 -15.73 -11.54
N THR A 144 -5.55 -17.03 -11.27
CA THR A 144 -6.73 -17.75 -10.78
C THR A 144 -6.48 -18.47 -9.45
N SER A 145 -5.31 -18.32 -8.86
CA SER A 145 -4.95 -18.92 -7.58
C SER A 145 -4.49 -17.85 -6.59
N TYR A 146 -4.96 -17.94 -5.35
CA TYR A 146 -4.59 -17.01 -4.29
C TYR A 146 -4.72 -17.64 -2.91
N ARG A 147 -3.70 -17.49 -2.06
CA ARG A 147 -3.74 -17.91 -0.66
C ARG A 147 -3.86 -16.69 0.25
N PRO A 148 -5.05 -16.40 0.80
CA PRO A 148 -5.26 -15.22 1.63
C PRO A 148 -4.50 -15.34 2.96
N LYS A 149 -3.73 -14.32 3.32
CA LYS A 149 -3.17 -14.15 4.67
C LYS A 149 -4.15 -13.38 5.54
N VAL A 150 -4.21 -13.72 6.83
CA VAL A 150 -5.04 -13.05 7.81
C VAL A 150 -4.24 -12.66 9.05
N PHE A 151 -4.72 -11.67 9.78
CA PHE A 151 -3.98 -11.02 10.87
C PHE A 151 -4.48 -11.42 12.26
N SER A 152 -5.43 -12.33 12.33
CA SER A 152 -5.91 -12.99 13.54
C SER A 152 -6.38 -14.41 13.21
N LYS A 153 -6.37 -15.30 14.19
CA LYS A 153 -7.00 -16.62 14.03
C LYS A 153 -8.52 -16.45 14.16
N GLY A 154 -9.29 -17.23 13.37
CA GLY A 154 -10.75 -17.17 13.44
C GLY A 154 -11.45 -17.67 12.19
N ALA A 155 -12.74 -17.34 12.10
CA ALA A 155 -13.59 -17.60 10.95
C ALA A 155 -13.71 -16.35 10.07
N TYR A 156 -13.75 -16.57 8.77
CA TYR A 156 -13.75 -15.53 7.76
C TYR A 156 -14.79 -15.83 6.68
N THR A 157 -15.37 -14.74 6.18
CA THR A 157 -16.15 -14.78 4.94
C THR A 157 -15.25 -14.32 3.80
N ILE A 158 -15.23 -15.09 2.72
CA ILE A 158 -14.53 -14.76 1.48
C ILE A 158 -15.56 -14.45 0.42
N ARG A 159 -15.43 -13.29 -0.23
CA ARG A 159 -16.21 -12.93 -1.41
C ARG A 159 -15.28 -12.90 -2.61
N VAL A 160 -15.65 -13.61 -3.68
CA VAL A 160 -14.86 -13.71 -4.91
C VAL A 160 -15.69 -13.26 -6.08
N GLY A 161 -15.12 -12.43 -6.94
CA GLY A 161 -15.77 -11.88 -8.11
C GLY A 161 -16.24 -10.44 -7.92
N GLU A 162 -16.92 -9.90 -8.93
CA GLU A 162 -17.43 -8.54 -8.97
C GLU A 162 -18.72 -8.41 -9.81
N GLY A 163 -19.47 -7.34 -9.58
CA GLY A 163 -20.72 -7.09 -10.29
C GLY A 163 -21.76 -8.17 -10.01
N LYS A 164 -22.28 -8.78 -11.08
CA LYS A 164 -23.31 -9.84 -11.00
C LYS A 164 -22.73 -11.23 -10.72
N ARG A 165 -21.40 -11.40 -10.85
CA ARG A 165 -20.70 -12.67 -10.64
C ARG A 165 -19.92 -12.61 -9.33
N VAL A 166 -20.60 -12.78 -8.23
CA VAL A 166 -19.97 -12.80 -6.90
C VAL A 166 -20.38 -14.07 -6.17
N LYS A 167 -19.39 -14.81 -5.71
CA LYS A 167 -19.58 -15.96 -4.82
C LYS A 167 -19.12 -15.61 -3.42
N THR A 168 -19.93 -15.97 -2.43
CA THR A 168 -19.63 -15.72 -1.01
C THR A 168 -19.52 -17.04 -0.27
N LEU A 169 -18.40 -17.25 0.40
CA LEU A 169 -18.09 -18.40 1.21
C LEU A 169 -17.97 -17.96 2.67
N LYS A 170 -18.79 -18.50 3.54
CA LYS A 170 -18.79 -18.18 4.99
C LYS A 170 -18.17 -19.30 5.80
N GLY A 171 -17.75 -19.00 7.04
CA GLY A 171 -17.25 -19.97 7.98
C GLY A 171 -15.86 -20.52 7.62
N ILE A 172 -15.09 -19.85 6.79
CA ILE A 172 -13.77 -20.29 6.38
C ILE A 172 -12.81 -20.08 7.56
N ARG A 173 -12.33 -21.18 8.13
CA ARG A 173 -11.42 -21.12 9.27
C ARG A 173 -9.98 -20.88 8.83
N SER A 174 -9.29 -20.05 9.60
CA SER A 174 -7.87 -19.82 9.41
C SER A 174 -7.06 -21.09 9.74
N LEU A 175 -6.02 -21.32 8.95
CA LEU A 175 -5.08 -22.42 9.09
C LEU A 175 -3.79 -21.91 9.75
N GLU A 176 -3.11 -22.77 10.48
CA GLU A 176 -1.77 -22.50 10.99
C GLU A 176 -0.73 -22.52 9.88
N GLU A 177 0.41 -21.91 10.15
CA GLU A 177 1.54 -21.92 9.24
C GLU A 177 1.97 -23.36 8.93
N GLY A 178 2.19 -23.67 7.66
CA GLY A 178 2.53 -25.04 7.21
C GLY A 178 1.33 -25.93 6.88
N LYS A 179 0.11 -25.63 7.37
CA LYS A 179 -1.09 -26.36 6.94
C LYS A 179 -1.63 -25.79 5.63
N SER A 180 -2.03 -26.68 4.72
CA SER A 180 -2.63 -26.33 3.43
C SER A 180 -4.01 -26.94 3.29
N ALA A 181 -4.91 -26.19 2.69
CA ALA A 181 -6.20 -26.65 2.21
C ALA A 181 -6.54 -25.85 0.95
N THR A 182 -7.37 -26.40 0.09
CA THR A 182 -7.75 -25.75 -1.17
C THR A 182 -9.27 -25.63 -1.26
N LEU A 183 -9.74 -24.49 -1.74
CA LEU A 183 -11.14 -24.23 -2.06
C LEU A 183 -11.28 -23.97 -3.55
N ASN A 184 -12.03 -24.81 -4.24
CA ASN A 184 -12.35 -24.61 -5.65
C ASN A 184 -13.61 -23.75 -5.78
N ILE A 185 -13.53 -22.67 -6.55
CA ILE A 185 -14.57 -21.65 -6.70
C ILE A 185 -14.83 -21.44 -8.18
N ALA A 186 -16.03 -21.78 -8.63
CA ALA A 186 -16.51 -21.46 -9.99
C ALA A 186 -17.36 -20.19 -9.95
N LEU A 187 -17.05 -19.20 -10.80
CA LEU A 187 -17.78 -17.93 -10.99
C LEU A 187 -18.63 -17.95 -12.25
#